data_d0c18e39812ae26170f6b3fffd27071d
#
_entry.id   d0c18e39812ae26170f6b3fffd27071d
#
_cell.length_a   1.000
_cell.length_b   1.000
_cell.length_c   1.000
_cell.angle_alpha   90.00
_cell.angle_beta   90.00
_cell.angle_gamma   90.00
#
_symmetry.space_group_name_H-M   'P 1'
#
loop_
_entity.id
_entity.type
_entity.pdbx_description
1 polymer ?
#
loop_
_entity_poly.entity_id
_entity_poly.type
_entity_poly.pdbx_seq_one_letter_code
_entity_poly.pdbx_strand_id
1 'polypeptide(L)'
;MCARCLIPDPAFWKRCAVCQETWQLSTAECTRCSLDRKLTQIFTRPGGTAVPELDRLHEDLVRVDRPDLMLDWLKKAGVRRTLQAVAGHSAVTHEALDTLPPGRTLVHLRSMLVAAGALPARDERLVALERWIGQVIAGRTSPEHRRALHGCAAWHRLRRLRSRLQGRPAFRQQVKNVRDQVTAAAAFLGCLEARGLTLGTCTQAELDQWLAGNSSYLSRSANFARWAVARRHASGLTAPSSRWTGPAGPLDQDRRWADARRLLHDDTCPAADRVAGLLILLYAQKLSGIAALTTQHVLHEDGRTLLRLGSRPIVLPAPLDALVGALAGGRKAPGSSLLSVPSSWLFPGRRPGSPLTEDALGRRLHALGISPRQGRGTALFTLAADVPAAILAKTLGIHVKAAIRWQKISGGDWSTYAADVSRHSHAQERARAGEPARGPAAQCLEITFQTCCDLSIAADRHQMHTIEGSAVADGQDLLARRVHPGAAVTLNVLD
;
A
#
# COMPACT_ATOMS: atom_id res chain seq x y z
N MET A 1 27.51 -6.90 37.60
CA MET A 1 28.32 -6.10 36.63
C MET A 1 27.45 -5.79 35.44
N CYS A 2 27.48 -4.57 34.91
CA CYS A 2 26.68 -4.17 33.73
C CYS A 2 27.38 -4.64 32.43
N ALA A 3 26.60 -4.83 31.34
CA ALA A 3 27.13 -5.24 30.03
C ALA A 3 28.25 -4.31 29.51
N ARG A 4 28.19 -3.01 29.81
CA ARG A 4 29.18 -2.00 29.42
C ARG A 4 30.55 -2.21 30.07
N CYS A 5 30.61 -2.80 31.28
CA CYS A 5 31.86 -3.11 31.98
C CYS A 5 32.48 -4.44 31.55
N LEU A 6 31.66 -5.37 31.03
CA LEU A 6 32.09 -6.71 30.64
C LEU A 6 32.66 -6.77 29.22
N ILE A 7 32.21 -5.87 28.31
CA ILE A 7 32.64 -5.87 26.89
C ILE A 7 34.15 -5.67 26.75
N PRO A 8 34.83 -4.78 27.50
CA PRO A 8 36.28 -4.60 27.40
C PRO A 8 37.14 -5.62 28.14
N ASP A 9 36.56 -6.52 28.93
CA ASP A 9 37.30 -7.51 29.72
C ASP A 9 37.72 -8.72 28.83
N PRO A 10 39.02 -8.96 28.58
CA PRO A 10 39.50 -10.09 27.80
C PRO A 10 39.05 -11.44 28.33
N ALA A 11 38.87 -11.57 29.67
CA ALA A 11 38.43 -12.80 30.29
C ALA A 11 36.96 -13.18 29.94
N PHE A 12 36.17 -12.21 29.44
CA PHE A 12 34.82 -12.41 29.02
C PHE A 12 34.69 -13.01 27.60
N TRP A 13 35.76 -12.99 26.82
CA TRP A 13 35.82 -13.53 25.48
C TRP A 13 36.46 -14.90 25.51
N LYS A 14 35.70 -15.96 25.19
CA LYS A 14 36.17 -17.35 25.15
C LYS A 14 35.97 -17.93 23.75
N ARG A 15 36.75 -18.92 23.43
CA ARG A 15 36.55 -19.70 22.19
C ARG A 15 35.40 -20.66 22.32
N CYS A 16 34.55 -20.69 21.34
CA CYS A 16 33.45 -21.65 21.24
C CYS A 16 34.03 -23.07 21.05
N ALA A 17 33.52 -24.04 21.78
CA ALA A 17 33.96 -25.44 21.68
C ALA A 17 33.62 -26.06 20.30
N VAL A 18 32.63 -25.51 19.57
CA VAL A 18 32.14 -26.05 18.30
C VAL A 18 32.81 -25.37 17.10
N CYS A 19 32.72 -24.04 16.96
CA CYS A 19 33.23 -23.30 15.78
C CYS A 19 34.59 -22.63 16.01
N GLN A 20 35.16 -22.72 17.21
CA GLN A 20 36.44 -22.12 17.60
C GLN A 20 36.51 -20.58 17.48
N GLU A 21 35.46 -19.92 17.07
CA GLU A 21 35.39 -18.45 17.04
C GLU A 21 35.32 -17.87 18.45
N THR A 22 35.84 -16.65 18.60
CA THR A 22 35.84 -15.94 19.89
C THR A 22 34.53 -15.23 20.07
N TRP A 23 33.83 -15.53 21.15
CA TRP A 23 32.51 -14.94 21.50
C TRP A 23 32.46 -14.60 23.00
N GLN A 24 31.46 -13.76 23.35
CA GLN A 24 31.06 -13.56 24.73
C GLN A 24 30.31 -14.80 25.22
N LEU A 25 31.00 -15.70 25.91
CA LEU A 25 30.41 -16.98 26.31
C LEU A 25 30.00 -16.96 27.77
N SER A 26 28.72 -17.21 28.01
CA SER A 26 28.22 -17.69 29.31
C SER A 26 28.20 -19.24 29.39
N THR A 27 28.37 -19.93 28.25
CA THR A 27 28.31 -21.37 28.07
C THR A 27 29.49 -21.88 27.22
N ALA A 28 29.70 -23.16 27.12
CA ALA A 28 30.80 -23.73 26.31
C ALA A 28 30.65 -23.48 24.78
N GLU A 29 29.45 -23.21 24.31
CA GLU A 29 29.16 -22.95 22.89
C GLU A 29 28.61 -21.55 22.67
N CYS A 30 28.88 -20.95 21.52
CA CYS A 30 28.33 -19.64 21.15
C CYS A 30 26.84 -19.76 20.81
N THR A 31 26.15 -18.58 20.84
CA THR A 31 24.71 -18.53 20.57
C THR A 31 24.34 -19.05 19.19
N ARG A 32 25.22 -18.90 18.17
CA ARG A 32 25.01 -19.41 16.83
C ARG A 32 25.06 -20.94 16.77
N CYS A 33 26.07 -21.56 17.38
CA CYS A 33 26.19 -23.03 17.44
C CYS A 33 25.05 -23.64 18.30
N SER A 34 24.66 -22.98 19.39
CA SER A 34 23.51 -23.41 20.18
C SER A 34 22.20 -23.31 19.39
N LEU A 35 22.05 -22.28 18.54
CA LEU A 35 20.89 -22.14 17.64
C LEU A 35 20.88 -23.25 16.59
N ASP A 36 21.99 -23.47 15.91
CA ASP A 36 22.16 -24.51 14.90
C ASP A 36 21.78 -25.89 15.44
N ARG A 37 22.34 -26.27 16.57
CA ARG A 37 22.04 -27.54 17.24
C ARG A 37 20.52 -27.66 17.58
N LYS A 38 19.90 -26.59 18.10
CA LYS A 38 18.48 -26.65 18.44
C LYS A 38 17.57 -26.71 17.22
N LEU A 39 17.92 -26.02 16.14
CA LEU A 39 17.18 -26.11 14.88
C LEU A 39 17.32 -27.50 14.25
N THR A 40 18.50 -28.06 14.24
CA THR A 40 18.74 -29.44 13.79
C THR A 40 17.85 -30.43 14.55
N GLN A 41 17.79 -30.34 15.89
CA GLN A 41 16.89 -31.16 16.69
C GLN A 41 15.41 -31.00 16.36
N ILE A 42 14.97 -29.79 16.03
CA ILE A 42 13.57 -29.50 15.69
C ILE A 42 13.22 -29.99 14.28
N PHE A 43 14.13 -29.85 13.32
CA PHE A 43 13.89 -30.17 11.91
C PHE A 43 14.21 -31.65 11.55
N THR A 44 14.80 -32.40 12.46
CA THR A 44 14.99 -33.84 12.30
C THR A 44 13.73 -34.58 12.74
N ARG A 45 13.19 -35.43 11.87
CA ARG A 45 12.04 -36.27 12.16
C ARG A 45 12.34 -37.33 13.21
N PRO A 46 11.33 -37.85 13.93
CA PRO A 46 11.47 -39.08 14.67
C PRO A 46 11.98 -40.18 13.75
N GLY A 47 13.15 -40.76 14.07
CA GLY A 47 13.87 -41.72 13.21
C GLY A 47 15.10 -41.15 12.49
N GLY A 48 15.46 -39.87 12.77
CA GLY A 48 16.75 -39.29 12.32
C GLY A 48 16.76 -38.75 10.88
N THR A 49 15.62 -38.75 10.17
CA THR A 49 15.57 -38.27 8.79
C THR A 49 15.46 -36.74 8.75
N ALA A 50 16.37 -36.07 8.05
CA ALA A 50 16.31 -34.64 7.77
C ALA A 50 15.13 -34.32 6.83
N VAL A 51 14.65 -33.06 6.87
CA VAL A 51 13.62 -32.55 5.98
C VAL A 51 14.25 -31.57 4.98
N PRO A 52 14.60 -32.03 3.76
CA PRO A 52 15.40 -31.25 2.82
C PRO A 52 14.76 -29.88 2.47
N GLU A 53 13.43 -29.79 2.49
CA GLU A 53 12.71 -28.55 2.24
C GLU A 53 12.96 -27.49 3.33
N LEU A 54 13.42 -27.90 4.51
CA LEU A 54 13.75 -27.01 5.63
C LEU A 54 15.23 -26.63 5.68
N ASP A 55 16.11 -27.23 4.88
CA ASP A 55 17.55 -26.99 4.92
C ASP A 55 17.89 -25.52 4.65
N ARG A 56 17.28 -24.91 3.64
CA ARG A 56 17.45 -23.47 3.35
C ARG A 56 16.95 -22.59 4.49
N LEU A 57 15.80 -22.93 5.06
CA LEU A 57 15.28 -22.19 6.21
C LEU A 57 16.22 -22.32 7.41
N HIS A 58 16.77 -23.51 7.65
CA HIS A 58 17.75 -23.76 8.71
C HIS A 58 18.99 -22.88 8.52
N GLU A 59 19.59 -22.90 7.33
CA GLU A 59 20.75 -22.07 7.00
C GLU A 59 20.48 -20.59 7.19
N ASP A 60 19.34 -20.09 6.70
CA ASP A 60 18.96 -18.69 6.84
C ASP A 60 18.75 -18.29 8.31
N LEU A 61 18.19 -19.19 9.12
CA LEU A 61 17.99 -18.96 10.55
C LEU A 61 19.29 -18.95 11.35
N VAL A 62 20.27 -19.76 10.96
CA VAL A 62 21.60 -19.79 11.61
C VAL A 62 22.42 -18.55 11.24
N ARG A 63 22.26 -18.02 10.01
CA ARG A 63 23.01 -16.85 9.52
C ARG A 63 22.47 -15.50 10.01
N VAL A 64 21.42 -15.47 10.84
CA VAL A 64 20.85 -14.21 11.34
C VAL A 64 21.88 -13.37 12.13
N ASP A 65 21.76 -12.06 12.08
CA ASP A 65 22.62 -11.11 12.83
C ASP A 65 22.48 -11.27 14.36
N ARG A 66 21.30 -11.68 14.83
CA ARG A 66 20.96 -11.78 16.26
C ARG A 66 20.47 -13.19 16.61
N PRO A 67 21.38 -14.18 16.71
CA PRO A 67 21.01 -15.55 17.07
C PRO A 67 20.41 -15.68 18.47
N ASP A 68 20.74 -14.75 19.39
CA ASP A 68 20.14 -14.64 20.71
C ASP A 68 18.62 -14.44 20.66
N LEU A 69 18.13 -13.52 19.83
CA LEU A 69 16.70 -13.29 19.65
C LEU A 69 15.99 -14.51 19.04
N MET A 70 16.68 -15.22 18.17
CA MET A 70 16.14 -16.45 17.57
C MET A 70 16.03 -17.56 18.62
N LEU A 71 17.02 -17.71 19.48
CA LEU A 71 16.98 -18.65 20.61
C LEU A 71 15.81 -18.33 21.56
N ASP A 72 15.58 -17.04 21.85
CA ASP A 72 14.46 -16.63 22.69
C ASP A 72 13.11 -16.88 21.99
N TRP A 73 13.04 -16.72 20.68
CA TRP A 73 11.85 -17.07 19.92
C TRP A 73 11.55 -18.57 19.96
N LEU A 74 12.59 -19.45 19.84
CA LEU A 74 12.47 -20.90 19.94
C LEU A 74 12.10 -21.39 21.36
N LYS A 75 12.36 -20.62 22.42
CA LYS A 75 11.93 -20.97 23.79
C LYS A 75 10.41 -20.98 23.93
N LYS A 76 9.68 -20.24 23.07
CA LYS A 76 8.22 -20.18 23.11
C LYS A 76 7.62 -21.53 22.69
N ALA A 77 6.87 -22.16 23.59
CA ALA A 77 6.30 -23.50 23.37
C ALA A 77 5.43 -23.59 22.11
N GLY A 78 4.67 -22.53 21.79
CA GLY A 78 3.87 -22.48 20.55
C GLY A 78 4.70 -22.47 19.28
N VAL A 79 5.88 -21.85 19.29
CA VAL A 79 6.81 -21.82 18.18
C VAL A 79 7.37 -23.21 17.94
N ARG A 80 7.92 -23.82 18.98
CA ARG A 80 8.53 -25.14 18.90
C ARG A 80 7.52 -26.19 18.41
N ARG A 81 6.31 -26.21 18.99
CA ARG A 81 5.25 -27.12 18.54
C ARG A 81 4.89 -26.93 17.07
N THR A 82 4.81 -25.68 16.60
CA THR A 82 4.49 -25.40 15.19
C THR A 82 5.62 -25.87 14.26
N LEU A 83 6.88 -25.62 14.61
CA LEU A 83 8.05 -26.09 13.84
C LEU A 83 8.13 -27.61 13.79
N GLN A 84 7.94 -28.29 14.93
CA GLN A 84 7.91 -29.74 15.01
C GLN A 84 6.75 -30.34 14.20
N ALA A 85 5.56 -29.72 14.25
CA ALA A 85 4.43 -30.15 13.45
C ALA A 85 4.73 -30.04 11.95
N VAL A 86 5.38 -28.96 11.51
CA VAL A 86 5.79 -28.80 10.11
C VAL A 86 6.84 -29.84 9.71
N ALA A 87 7.86 -30.08 10.54
CA ALA A 87 8.87 -31.09 10.29
C ALA A 87 8.28 -32.53 10.27
N GLY A 88 7.19 -32.77 10.98
CA GLY A 88 6.50 -34.05 11.02
C GLY A 88 5.70 -34.40 9.77
N HIS A 89 5.37 -33.43 8.89
CA HIS A 89 4.66 -33.72 7.65
C HIS A 89 5.59 -34.40 6.62
N SER A 90 5.00 -35.24 5.76
CA SER A 90 5.75 -35.95 4.69
C SER A 90 6.37 -34.98 3.68
N ALA A 91 5.70 -33.84 3.41
CA ALA A 91 6.19 -32.75 2.57
C ALA A 91 5.80 -31.41 3.17
N VAL A 92 6.64 -30.38 2.99
CA VAL A 92 6.36 -28.99 3.41
C VAL A 92 5.61 -28.30 2.29
N THR A 93 4.27 -28.35 2.35
CA THR A 93 3.39 -27.71 1.37
C THR A 93 2.43 -26.73 2.05
N HIS A 94 1.81 -25.84 1.27
CA HIS A 94 0.80 -24.94 1.80
C HIS A 94 -0.42 -25.70 2.36
N GLU A 95 -0.79 -26.80 1.73
CA GLU A 95 -1.90 -27.67 2.12
C GLU A 95 -1.62 -28.35 3.45
N ALA A 96 -0.42 -28.88 3.64
CA ALA A 96 0.03 -29.43 4.91
C ALA A 96 -0.01 -28.39 6.04
N LEU A 97 0.46 -27.17 5.76
CA LEU A 97 0.40 -26.05 6.71
C LEU A 97 -1.03 -25.57 7.00
N ASP A 98 -1.97 -25.77 6.06
CA ASP A 98 -3.37 -25.39 6.22
C ASP A 98 -4.14 -26.33 7.18
N THR A 99 -3.61 -27.54 7.46
CA THR A 99 -4.16 -28.47 8.46
C THR A 99 -3.81 -28.08 9.89
N LEU A 100 -2.75 -27.25 10.08
CA LEU A 100 -2.30 -26.83 11.39
C LEU A 100 -3.23 -25.74 11.98
N PRO A 101 -3.33 -25.67 13.33
CA PRO A 101 -4.12 -24.62 13.98
C PRO A 101 -3.72 -23.21 13.52
N PRO A 102 -4.68 -22.36 13.15
CA PRO A 102 -4.38 -21.00 12.69
C PRO A 102 -3.81 -20.16 13.82
N GLY A 103 -2.71 -19.42 13.53
CA GLY A 103 -2.07 -18.57 14.52
C GLY A 103 -1.01 -17.66 13.94
N ARG A 104 -0.58 -16.66 14.74
CA ARG A 104 0.46 -15.71 14.34
C ARG A 104 1.78 -16.41 14.02
N THR A 105 2.12 -17.44 14.79
CA THR A 105 3.34 -18.24 14.60
C THR A 105 3.33 -18.95 13.25
N LEU A 106 2.24 -19.61 12.89
CA LEU A 106 2.10 -20.30 11.60
C LEU A 106 2.19 -19.32 10.42
N VAL A 107 1.54 -18.16 10.53
CA VAL A 107 1.62 -17.12 9.48
C VAL A 107 3.05 -16.60 9.33
N HIS A 108 3.77 -16.41 10.45
CA HIS A 108 5.17 -15.96 10.41
C HIS A 108 6.09 -17.04 9.82
N LEU A 109 5.95 -18.28 10.27
CA LEU A 109 6.71 -19.42 9.75
C LEU A 109 6.49 -19.61 8.24
N ARG A 110 5.24 -19.51 7.78
CA ARG A 110 4.92 -19.59 6.36
C ARG A 110 5.63 -18.49 5.54
N SER A 111 5.68 -17.27 6.08
CA SER A 111 6.43 -16.18 5.44
C SER A 111 7.93 -16.46 5.37
N MET A 112 8.49 -17.10 6.39
CA MET A 112 9.89 -17.50 6.42
C MET A 112 10.19 -18.63 5.41
N LEU A 113 9.32 -19.65 5.32
CA LEU A 113 9.43 -20.73 4.34
C LEU A 113 9.34 -20.23 2.89
N VAL A 114 8.47 -19.26 2.62
CA VAL A 114 8.40 -18.61 1.31
C VAL A 114 9.66 -17.80 1.03
N ALA A 115 10.18 -17.06 2.02
CA ALA A 115 11.39 -16.26 1.86
C ALA A 115 12.63 -17.13 1.63
N ALA A 116 12.72 -18.29 2.30
CA ALA A 116 13.78 -19.30 2.12
C ALA A 116 13.61 -20.11 0.81
N GLY A 117 12.52 -19.92 0.06
CA GLY A 117 12.25 -20.66 -1.19
C GLY A 117 11.77 -22.10 -0.98
N ALA A 118 11.47 -22.51 0.25
CA ALA A 118 10.89 -23.80 0.58
C ALA A 118 9.41 -23.93 0.17
N LEU A 119 8.73 -22.79 0.04
CA LEU A 119 7.34 -22.71 -0.43
C LEU A 119 7.20 -21.66 -1.54
N PRO A 120 6.32 -21.89 -2.53
CA PRO A 120 6.00 -20.88 -3.51
C PRO A 120 5.27 -19.68 -2.85
N ALA A 121 5.41 -18.50 -3.43
CA ALA A 121 4.69 -17.33 -2.95
C ALA A 121 3.17 -17.51 -3.08
N ARG A 122 2.41 -17.27 -2.00
CA ARG A 122 0.95 -17.36 -1.97
C ARG A 122 0.36 -16.15 -1.24
N ASP A 123 -0.73 -15.61 -1.77
CA ASP A 123 -1.47 -14.55 -1.07
C ASP A 123 -2.39 -15.14 0.00
N GLU A 124 -1.88 -15.22 1.22
CA GLU A 124 -2.60 -15.77 2.38
C GLU A 124 -3.91 -15.03 2.69
N ARG A 125 -3.97 -13.71 2.39
CA ARG A 125 -5.19 -12.93 2.61
C ARG A 125 -6.28 -13.31 1.63
N LEU A 126 -5.88 -13.57 0.39
CA LEU A 126 -6.80 -13.97 -0.66
C LEU A 126 -7.35 -15.39 -0.40
N VAL A 127 -6.47 -16.32 -0.04
CA VAL A 127 -6.87 -17.70 0.33
C VAL A 127 -7.80 -17.72 1.55
N ALA A 128 -7.48 -16.94 2.58
CA ALA A 128 -8.34 -16.81 3.76
C ALA A 128 -9.70 -16.18 3.41
N LEU A 129 -9.72 -15.22 2.46
CA LEU A 129 -10.97 -14.63 1.97
C LEU A 129 -11.82 -15.68 1.22
N GLU A 130 -11.22 -16.48 0.36
CA GLU A 130 -11.89 -17.53 -0.41
C GLU A 130 -12.50 -18.59 0.50
N ARG A 131 -11.74 -19.08 1.46
CA ARG A 131 -12.21 -20.04 2.46
C ARG A 131 -13.39 -19.49 3.25
N TRP A 132 -13.28 -18.23 3.71
CA TRP A 132 -14.35 -17.55 4.43
C TRP A 132 -15.61 -17.38 3.56
N ILE A 133 -15.48 -17.00 2.28
CA ILE A 133 -16.60 -16.91 1.34
C ILE A 133 -17.29 -18.27 1.22
N GLY A 134 -16.53 -19.36 1.08
CA GLY A 134 -17.08 -20.72 1.04
C GLY A 134 -17.91 -21.06 2.28
N GLN A 135 -17.40 -20.71 3.47
CA GLN A 135 -18.12 -20.92 4.74
C GLN A 135 -19.43 -20.11 4.82
N VAL A 136 -19.40 -18.83 4.39
CA VAL A 136 -20.59 -17.97 4.38
C VAL A 136 -21.65 -18.49 3.40
N ILE A 137 -21.25 -19.02 2.25
CA ILE A 137 -22.16 -19.63 1.28
C ILE A 137 -22.75 -20.94 1.83
N ALA A 138 -21.91 -21.80 2.41
CA ALA A 138 -22.35 -23.07 3.00
C ALA A 138 -23.37 -22.86 4.14
N GLY A 139 -23.26 -21.75 4.88
CA GLY A 139 -24.20 -21.39 5.93
C GLY A 139 -25.57 -20.89 5.45
N ARG A 140 -25.86 -20.85 4.14
CA ARG A 140 -27.20 -20.51 3.62
C ARG A 140 -28.06 -21.77 3.47
N THR A 141 -29.30 -21.70 3.90
CA THR A 141 -30.24 -22.83 3.83
C THR A 141 -30.86 -22.98 2.43
N SER A 142 -31.26 -21.88 1.82
CA SER A 142 -31.86 -21.84 0.48
C SER A 142 -30.83 -22.13 -0.63
N PRO A 143 -31.06 -23.11 -1.51
CA PRO A 143 -30.21 -23.35 -2.68
C PRO A 143 -30.14 -22.16 -3.65
N GLU A 144 -31.25 -21.41 -3.79
CA GLU A 144 -31.32 -20.20 -4.60
C GLU A 144 -30.41 -19.12 -4.03
N HIS A 145 -30.47 -18.87 -2.72
CA HIS A 145 -29.61 -17.89 -2.04
C HIS A 145 -28.14 -18.31 -2.09
N ARG A 146 -27.83 -19.61 -1.98
CA ARG A 146 -26.43 -20.10 -2.18
C ARG A 146 -25.92 -19.79 -3.57
N ARG A 147 -26.72 -20.03 -4.62
CA ARG A 147 -26.34 -19.71 -6.01
C ARG A 147 -26.14 -18.21 -6.23
N ALA A 148 -27.06 -17.38 -5.74
CA ALA A 148 -26.96 -15.93 -5.84
C ALA A 148 -25.74 -15.39 -5.07
N LEU A 149 -25.52 -15.83 -3.84
CA LEU A 149 -24.39 -15.41 -3.02
C LEU A 149 -23.05 -15.86 -3.64
N HIS A 150 -22.96 -17.08 -4.15
CA HIS A 150 -21.79 -17.59 -4.88
C HIS A 150 -21.50 -16.73 -6.13
N GLY A 151 -22.50 -16.46 -6.94
CA GLY A 151 -22.38 -15.60 -8.13
C GLY A 151 -21.88 -14.19 -7.78
N CYS A 152 -22.43 -13.60 -6.71
CA CYS A 152 -21.98 -12.28 -6.25
C CYS A 152 -20.58 -12.33 -5.64
N ALA A 153 -20.32 -13.21 -4.70
CA ALA A 153 -19.08 -13.25 -3.93
C ALA A 153 -17.89 -13.74 -4.77
N ALA A 154 -18.01 -14.93 -5.38
CA ALA A 154 -16.90 -15.54 -6.10
C ALA A 154 -16.72 -14.95 -7.51
N TRP A 155 -17.79 -14.98 -8.34
CA TRP A 155 -17.69 -14.58 -9.74
C TRP A 155 -17.66 -13.07 -9.96
N HIS A 156 -18.31 -12.28 -9.11
CA HIS A 156 -18.32 -10.83 -9.30
C HIS A 156 -17.27 -10.13 -8.42
N ARG A 157 -17.28 -10.32 -7.09
CA ARG A 157 -16.42 -9.55 -6.18
C ARG A 157 -14.99 -10.06 -6.14
N LEU A 158 -14.80 -11.35 -5.94
CA LEU A 158 -13.47 -11.96 -5.84
C LEU A 158 -12.74 -11.91 -7.19
N ARG A 159 -13.42 -12.26 -8.29
CA ARG A 159 -12.84 -12.16 -9.64
C ARG A 159 -12.41 -10.72 -9.97
N ARG A 160 -13.22 -9.69 -9.62
CA ARG A 160 -12.83 -8.28 -9.80
C ARG A 160 -11.66 -7.88 -8.91
N LEU A 161 -11.57 -8.42 -7.69
CA LEU A 161 -10.41 -8.19 -6.84
C LEU A 161 -9.15 -8.79 -7.49
N ARG A 162 -9.17 -10.06 -7.89
CA ARG A 162 -8.05 -10.73 -8.57
C ARG A 162 -7.60 -9.98 -9.84
N SER A 163 -8.54 -9.57 -10.69
CA SER A 163 -8.26 -8.79 -11.88
C SER A 163 -7.56 -7.45 -11.59
N ARG A 164 -7.92 -6.79 -10.49
CA ARG A 164 -7.26 -5.53 -10.07
C ARG A 164 -5.88 -5.74 -9.45
N LEU A 165 -5.66 -6.89 -8.84
CA LEU A 165 -4.38 -7.21 -8.21
C LEU A 165 -3.31 -7.54 -9.24
N GLN A 166 -3.67 -8.14 -10.39
CA GLN A 166 -2.72 -8.52 -11.45
C GLN A 166 -1.49 -9.27 -10.87
N GLY A 167 -1.73 -10.23 -9.99
CA GLY A 167 -0.68 -10.99 -9.32
C GLY A 167 -0.03 -10.29 -8.10
N ARG A 168 -0.37 -9.03 -7.80
CA ARG A 168 0.12 -8.34 -6.60
C ARG A 168 -0.62 -8.83 -5.35
N PRO A 169 0.03 -8.83 -4.17
CA PRO A 169 -0.63 -9.20 -2.92
C PRO A 169 -1.82 -8.30 -2.58
N ALA A 170 -2.90 -8.91 -2.08
CA ALA A 170 -4.08 -8.19 -1.65
C ALA A 170 -3.82 -7.39 -0.36
N PHE A 171 -4.25 -6.12 -0.33
CA PHE A 171 -4.21 -5.31 0.88
C PHE A 171 -5.42 -5.57 1.78
N ARG A 172 -5.21 -5.38 3.08
CA ARG A 172 -6.25 -5.60 4.10
C ARG A 172 -7.55 -4.87 3.79
N GLN A 173 -7.47 -3.61 3.35
CA GLN A 173 -8.65 -2.82 3.02
C GLN A 173 -9.41 -3.36 1.80
N GLN A 174 -8.71 -3.90 0.81
CA GLN A 174 -9.33 -4.53 -0.36
C GLN A 174 -10.11 -5.80 0.04
N VAL A 175 -9.49 -6.66 0.85
CA VAL A 175 -10.11 -7.86 1.42
C VAL A 175 -11.30 -7.47 2.31
N LYS A 176 -11.12 -6.47 3.19
CA LYS A 176 -12.19 -5.95 4.05
C LYS A 176 -13.38 -5.47 3.23
N ASN A 177 -13.15 -4.72 2.16
CA ASN A 177 -14.22 -4.24 1.28
C ASN A 177 -15.03 -5.37 0.65
N VAL A 178 -14.37 -6.47 0.24
CA VAL A 178 -15.08 -7.65 -0.29
C VAL A 178 -15.85 -8.33 0.83
N ARG A 179 -15.23 -8.54 2.00
CA ARG A 179 -15.91 -9.12 3.17
C ARG A 179 -17.16 -8.33 3.54
N ASP A 180 -17.04 -7.01 3.70
CA ASP A 180 -18.15 -6.14 4.08
C ASP A 180 -19.32 -6.25 3.09
N GLN A 181 -19.03 -6.37 1.78
CA GLN A 181 -20.06 -6.53 0.76
C GLN A 181 -20.73 -7.92 0.78
N VAL A 182 -19.95 -8.97 0.99
CA VAL A 182 -20.45 -10.34 1.10
C VAL A 182 -21.24 -10.51 2.40
N THR A 183 -20.78 -9.93 3.51
CA THR A 183 -21.51 -9.92 4.79
C THR A 183 -22.87 -9.23 4.65
N ALA A 184 -22.93 -8.06 4.02
CA ALA A 184 -24.20 -7.35 3.81
C ALA A 184 -25.16 -8.13 2.91
N ALA A 185 -24.65 -8.77 1.85
CA ALA A 185 -25.47 -9.64 1.00
C ALA A 185 -25.99 -10.85 1.79
N ALA A 186 -25.12 -11.52 2.54
CA ALA A 186 -25.48 -12.68 3.35
C ALA A 186 -26.50 -12.34 4.46
N ALA A 187 -26.36 -11.17 5.08
CA ALA A 187 -27.29 -10.69 6.10
C ALA A 187 -28.69 -10.41 5.51
N PHE A 188 -28.73 -9.75 4.34
CA PHE A 188 -30.00 -9.53 3.64
C PHE A 188 -30.67 -10.85 3.24
N LEU A 189 -29.92 -11.80 2.65
CA LEU A 189 -30.44 -13.11 2.30
C LEU A 189 -30.91 -13.89 3.53
N GLY A 190 -30.22 -13.80 4.65
CA GLY A 190 -30.64 -14.41 5.91
C GLY A 190 -31.95 -13.82 6.46
N CYS A 191 -32.16 -12.52 6.28
CA CYS A 191 -33.44 -11.89 6.63
C CYS A 191 -34.61 -12.40 5.76
N LEU A 192 -34.36 -12.59 4.47
CA LEU A 192 -35.39 -13.20 3.58
C LEU A 192 -35.66 -14.64 3.96
N GLU A 193 -34.63 -15.46 4.22
CA GLU A 193 -34.76 -16.84 4.69
C GLU A 193 -35.61 -16.95 5.97
N ALA A 194 -35.37 -16.07 6.95
CA ALA A 194 -36.10 -16.02 8.20
C ALA A 194 -37.61 -15.72 8.01
N ARG A 195 -37.96 -15.09 6.86
CA ARG A 195 -39.35 -14.80 6.47
C ARG A 195 -39.94 -15.81 5.47
N GLY A 196 -39.20 -16.86 5.15
CA GLY A 196 -39.62 -17.83 4.12
C GLY A 196 -39.60 -17.30 2.69
N LEU A 197 -38.89 -16.19 2.44
CA LEU A 197 -38.80 -15.50 1.15
C LEU A 197 -37.52 -15.87 0.39
N THR A 198 -37.60 -15.79 -0.94
CA THR A 198 -36.43 -15.88 -1.83
C THR A 198 -36.18 -14.54 -2.49
N LEU A 199 -35.04 -14.42 -3.20
CA LEU A 199 -34.77 -13.21 -4.00
C LEU A 199 -35.80 -13.00 -5.11
N GLY A 200 -36.33 -14.09 -5.68
CA GLY A 200 -37.36 -14.04 -6.73
C GLY A 200 -38.69 -13.52 -6.23
N THR A 201 -39.04 -13.81 -4.97
CA THR A 201 -40.31 -13.40 -4.33
C THR A 201 -40.17 -12.11 -3.50
N CYS A 202 -38.97 -11.57 -3.35
CA CYS A 202 -38.71 -10.33 -2.59
C CYS A 202 -39.37 -9.13 -3.26
N THR A 203 -40.22 -8.42 -2.51
CA THR A 203 -40.90 -7.20 -2.95
C THR A 203 -40.06 -5.94 -2.68
N GLN A 204 -40.40 -4.80 -3.32
CA GLN A 204 -39.78 -3.51 -3.05
C GLN A 204 -39.92 -3.09 -1.58
N ALA A 205 -41.09 -3.34 -0.99
CA ALA A 205 -41.35 -2.96 0.41
C ALA A 205 -40.42 -3.69 1.39
N GLU A 206 -40.11 -4.98 1.13
CA GLU A 206 -39.19 -5.76 1.95
C GLU A 206 -37.72 -5.25 1.82
N LEU A 207 -37.31 -4.88 0.61
CA LEU A 207 -36.01 -4.26 0.40
C LEU A 207 -35.92 -2.90 1.11
N ASP A 208 -36.93 -2.06 0.98
CA ASP A 208 -36.96 -0.73 1.61
C ASP A 208 -36.95 -0.83 3.14
N GLN A 209 -37.75 -1.76 3.69
CA GLN A 209 -37.74 -2.05 5.12
C GLN A 209 -36.36 -2.52 5.62
N TRP A 210 -35.68 -3.41 4.87
CA TRP A 210 -34.33 -3.84 5.18
C TRP A 210 -33.33 -2.66 5.15
N LEU A 211 -33.37 -1.83 4.12
CA LEU A 211 -32.48 -0.69 3.94
C LEU A 211 -32.70 0.38 5.03
N ALA A 212 -33.93 0.64 5.42
CA ALA A 212 -34.27 1.59 6.49
C ALA A 212 -33.79 1.11 7.87
N GLY A 213 -33.94 -0.18 8.17
CA GLY A 213 -33.54 -0.76 9.46
C GLY A 213 -32.04 -1.04 9.60
N ASN A 214 -31.27 -1.00 8.53
CA ASN A 214 -29.86 -1.43 8.50
C ASN A 214 -28.92 -0.39 7.86
N SER A 215 -28.83 0.80 8.46
CA SER A 215 -28.04 1.93 7.95
C SER A 215 -26.57 1.58 7.68
N SER A 216 -25.94 0.74 8.52
CA SER A 216 -24.56 0.28 8.36
C SER A 216 -24.35 -0.59 7.10
N TYR A 217 -25.39 -1.25 6.63
CA TYR A 217 -25.36 -2.09 5.42
C TYR A 217 -25.97 -1.43 4.19
N LEU A 218 -26.59 -0.26 4.33
CA LEU A 218 -27.40 0.39 3.31
C LEU A 218 -26.77 0.40 1.91
N SER A 219 -25.60 1.01 1.77
CA SER A 219 -24.97 1.12 0.44
C SER A 219 -24.48 -0.23 -0.11
N ARG A 220 -24.13 -1.18 0.77
CA ARG A 220 -23.62 -2.51 0.38
C ARG A 220 -24.75 -3.41 -0.03
N SER A 221 -25.87 -3.43 0.71
CA SER A 221 -27.09 -4.17 0.38
C SER A 221 -27.75 -3.61 -0.88
N ALA A 222 -27.82 -2.29 -1.04
CA ALA A 222 -28.27 -1.65 -2.28
C ALA A 222 -27.41 -2.06 -3.49
N ASN A 223 -26.08 -2.19 -3.31
CA ASN A 223 -25.18 -2.71 -4.36
C ASN A 223 -25.47 -4.17 -4.70
N PHE A 224 -25.80 -5.00 -3.70
CA PHE A 224 -26.16 -6.40 -3.90
C PHE A 224 -27.51 -6.51 -4.63
N ALA A 225 -28.54 -5.76 -4.20
CA ALA A 225 -29.86 -5.77 -4.83
C ALA A 225 -29.76 -5.38 -6.32
N ARG A 226 -29.04 -4.29 -6.66
CA ARG A 226 -28.83 -3.91 -8.06
C ARG A 226 -28.08 -4.99 -8.86
N TRP A 227 -27.12 -5.67 -8.24
CA TRP A 227 -26.43 -6.79 -8.88
C TRP A 227 -27.39 -7.97 -9.11
N ALA A 228 -28.24 -8.29 -8.13
CA ALA A 228 -29.22 -9.37 -8.22
C ALA A 228 -30.25 -9.13 -9.35
N VAL A 229 -30.75 -7.92 -9.47
CA VAL A 229 -31.64 -7.50 -10.57
C VAL A 229 -30.92 -7.61 -11.92
N ALA A 230 -29.70 -7.05 -12.03
CA ALA A 230 -28.91 -7.10 -13.26
C ALA A 230 -28.54 -8.54 -13.69
N ARG A 231 -28.55 -9.51 -12.77
CA ARG A 231 -28.30 -10.93 -13.03
C ARG A 231 -29.55 -11.79 -13.03
N ARG A 232 -30.73 -11.18 -12.99
CA ARG A 232 -32.06 -11.87 -13.01
C ARG A 232 -32.28 -12.84 -11.85
N HIS A 233 -31.64 -12.58 -10.69
CA HIS A 233 -31.94 -13.28 -9.44
C HIS A 233 -33.12 -12.64 -8.71
N ALA A 234 -33.44 -11.39 -9.01
CA ALA A 234 -34.60 -10.65 -8.53
C ALA A 234 -35.18 -9.82 -9.67
N SER A 235 -36.46 -9.46 -9.60
CA SER A 235 -37.16 -8.61 -10.56
C SER A 235 -37.85 -7.44 -9.82
N GLY A 236 -38.05 -6.32 -10.50
CA GLY A 236 -38.82 -5.21 -9.98
C GLY A 236 -38.20 -4.42 -8.80
N LEU A 237 -36.99 -4.75 -8.35
CA LEU A 237 -36.34 -4.07 -7.24
C LEU A 237 -35.53 -2.87 -7.72
N THR A 238 -35.73 -1.74 -7.05
CA THR A 238 -34.98 -0.50 -7.24
C THR A 238 -34.19 -0.18 -5.98
N ALA A 239 -32.90 0.05 -6.09
CA ALA A 239 -32.06 0.35 -4.94
C ALA A 239 -31.26 1.66 -5.12
N PRO A 240 -31.15 2.49 -4.07
CA PRO A 240 -30.50 3.80 -4.16
C PRO A 240 -29.04 3.67 -4.58
N SER A 241 -28.59 4.60 -5.43
CA SER A 241 -27.17 4.74 -5.78
C SER A 241 -26.58 5.90 -4.99
N SER A 242 -25.51 5.66 -4.23
CA SER A 242 -24.81 6.75 -3.59
C SER A 242 -23.99 7.51 -4.65
N ARG A 243 -24.31 8.79 -4.86
CA ARG A 243 -23.42 9.69 -5.59
C ARG A 243 -22.35 10.19 -4.63
N TRP A 244 -21.09 10.11 -5.08
CA TRP A 244 -20.02 10.76 -4.34
C TRP A 244 -20.08 12.28 -4.62
N THR A 245 -20.11 13.09 -3.57
CA THR A 245 -20.32 14.55 -3.61
C THR A 245 -19.04 15.34 -3.40
N GLY A 246 -17.91 14.68 -3.29
CA GLY A 246 -16.62 15.33 -3.03
C GLY A 246 -15.94 14.86 -1.76
N PRO A 247 -14.77 15.42 -1.43
CA PRO A 247 -14.09 15.14 -0.17
C PRO A 247 -14.84 15.77 1.00
N ALA A 248 -15.05 15.00 2.06
CA ALA A 248 -15.54 15.55 3.33
C ALA A 248 -14.34 16.07 4.13
N GLY A 249 -14.37 17.35 4.53
CA GLY A 249 -13.35 17.97 5.37
C GLY A 249 -11.97 18.04 4.70
N PRO A 250 -11.77 18.92 3.69
CA PRO A 250 -10.43 19.15 3.14
C PRO A 250 -9.49 19.69 4.22
N LEU A 251 -8.22 19.34 4.11
CA LEU A 251 -7.16 19.98 4.89
C LEU A 251 -6.94 21.39 4.35
N ASP A 252 -6.68 22.34 5.22
CA ASP A 252 -6.24 23.66 4.80
C ASP A 252 -4.94 23.58 3.96
N GLN A 253 -4.84 24.42 2.91
CA GLN A 253 -3.71 24.39 1.99
C GLN A 253 -2.41 24.81 2.67
N ASP A 254 -2.44 25.86 3.50
CA ASP A 254 -1.26 26.35 4.20
C ASP A 254 -0.72 25.30 5.16
N ARG A 255 -1.62 24.65 5.90
CA ARG A 255 -1.26 23.53 6.75
C ARG A 255 -0.69 22.35 5.96
N ARG A 256 -1.24 22.03 4.79
CA ARG A 256 -0.71 20.97 3.92
C ARG A 256 0.73 21.26 3.50
N TRP A 257 0.99 22.51 3.12
CA TRP A 257 2.33 22.94 2.73
C TRP A 257 3.29 22.99 3.91
N ALA A 258 2.85 23.47 5.07
CA ALA A 258 3.64 23.45 6.31
C ALA A 258 4.03 22.03 6.71
N ASP A 259 3.08 21.07 6.66
CA ASP A 259 3.36 19.67 6.93
C ASP A 259 4.32 19.07 5.89
N ALA A 260 4.21 19.41 4.61
CA ALA A 260 5.13 18.95 3.57
C ALA A 260 6.54 19.48 3.79
N ARG A 261 6.72 20.80 4.06
CA ARG A 261 8.03 21.40 4.36
C ARG A 261 8.66 20.75 5.59
N ARG A 262 7.88 20.56 6.67
CA ARG A 262 8.37 19.87 7.86
C ARG A 262 8.91 18.48 7.53
N LEU A 263 8.18 17.68 6.77
CA LEU A 263 8.61 16.32 6.39
C LEU A 263 9.83 16.32 5.45
N LEU A 264 10.04 17.38 4.66
CA LEU A 264 11.21 17.50 3.81
C LEU A 264 12.51 17.76 4.62
N HIS A 265 12.41 18.48 5.74
CA HIS A 265 13.59 19.01 6.44
C HIS A 265 13.77 18.45 7.86
N ASP A 266 12.80 17.79 8.45
CA ASP A 266 12.87 17.26 9.82
C ASP A 266 13.52 15.87 9.84
N ASP A 267 14.84 15.84 10.03
CA ASP A 267 15.62 14.60 10.08
C ASP A 267 15.40 13.78 11.36
N THR A 268 14.68 14.31 12.35
CA THR A 268 14.28 13.53 13.54
C THR A 268 13.22 12.49 13.21
N CYS A 269 12.46 12.71 12.13
CA CYS A 269 11.48 11.77 11.63
C CYS A 269 12.13 10.68 10.76
N PRO A 270 11.73 9.40 10.90
CA PRO A 270 12.23 8.32 10.05
C PRO A 270 12.01 8.61 8.55
N ALA A 271 13.01 8.43 7.71
CA ALA A 271 12.95 8.71 6.27
C ALA A 271 11.75 8.03 5.58
N ALA A 272 11.41 6.79 5.98
CA ALA A 272 10.24 6.08 5.46
C ALA A 272 8.92 6.81 5.75
N ASP A 273 8.77 7.41 6.94
CA ASP A 273 7.56 8.14 7.31
C ASP A 273 7.50 9.51 6.61
N ARG A 274 8.64 10.17 6.47
CA ARG A 274 8.79 11.40 5.70
C ARG A 274 8.35 11.19 4.24
N VAL A 275 8.95 10.22 3.56
CA VAL A 275 8.60 9.86 2.17
C VAL A 275 7.12 9.49 2.05
N ALA A 276 6.59 8.66 2.95
CA ALA A 276 5.18 8.27 2.90
C ALA A 276 4.22 9.46 3.06
N GLY A 277 4.51 10.37 3.99
CA GLY A 277 3.74 11.60 4.19
C GLY A 277 3.79 12.51 2.97
N LEU A 278 4.96 12.71 2.39
CA LEU A 278 5.16 13.53 1.17
C LEU A 278 4.41 12.93 -0.04
N LEU A 279 4.43 11.61 -0.21
CA LEU A 279 3.66 10.95 -1.28
C LEU A 279 2.14 11.14 -1.12
N ILE A 280 1.65 11.32 0.11
CA ILE A 280 0.24 11.65 0.34
C ILE A 280 -0.03 13.13 0.06
N LEU A 281 0.78 14.02 0.65
CA LEU A 281 0.53 15.46 0.65
C LEU A 281 0.81 16.09 -0.72
N LEU A 282 1.81 15.62 -1.45
CA LEU A 282 2.20 16.17 -2.74
C LEU A 282 1.63 15.39 -3.93
N TYR A 283 1.66 14.04 -3.86
CA TYR A 283 1.29 13.17 -4.98
C TYR A 283 -0.03 12.43 -4.77
N ALA A 284 -0.82 12.83 -3.78
CA ALA A 284 -2.16 12.30 -3.52
C ALA A 284 -2.25 10.76 -3.44
N GLN A 285 -1.16 10.09 -3.02
CA GLN A 285 -1.10 8.64 -2.98
C GLN A 285 -1.95 8.06 -1.85
N LYS A 286 -2.47 6.85 -2.06
CA LYS A 286 -3.17 6.07 -1.03
C LYS A 286 -2.16 5.31 -0.19
N LEU A 287 -2.45 5.10 1.10
CA LEU A 287 -1.63 4.25 1.97
C LEU A 287 -1.37 2.87 1.34
N SER A 288 -2.39 2.27 0.71
CA SER A 288 -2.24 0.99 0.02
C SER A 288 -1.32 1.04 -1.19
N GLY A 289 -1.32 2.16 -1.92
CA GLY A 289 -0.39 2.39 -3.04
C GLY A 289 1.05 2.55 -2.55
N ILE A 290 1.24 3.35 -1.51
CA ILE A 290 2.56 3.58 -0.89
C ILE A 290 3.13 2.27 -0.34
N ALA A 291 2.33 1.51 0.42
CA ALA A 291 2.75 0.22 0.95
C ALA A 291 3.07 -0.83 -0.14
N ALA A 292 2.54 -0.65 -1.36
CA ALA A 292 2.80 -1.51 -2.51
C ALA A 292 4.05 -1.12 -3.32
N LEU A 293 4.71 -0.01 -2.99
CA LEU A 293 5.91 0.40 -3.71
C LEU A 293 7.06 -0.56 -3.43
N THR A 294 7.75 -0.91 -4.50
CA THR A 294 8.98 -1.71 -4.47
C THR A 294 10.17 -0.85 -4.92
N THR A 295 11.37 -1.35 -4.72
CA THR A 295 12.60 -0.70 -5.24
C THR A 295 12.57 -0.54 -6.77
N GLN A 296 11.86 -1.42 -7.49
CA GLN A 296 11.68 -1.35 -8.95
C GLN A 296 10.82 -0.15 -9.41
N HIS A 297 10.10 0.51 -8.49
CA HIS A 297 9.37 1.74 -8.80
C HIS A 297 10.25 2.97 -8.73
N VAL A 298 11.46 2.86 -8.14
CA VAL A 298 12.46 3.92 -8.10
C VAL A 298 13.43 3.71 -9.27
N LEU A 299 13.53 4.68 -10.14
CA LEU A 299 14.38 4.67 -11.32
C LEU A 299 15.43 5.76 -11.20
N HIS A 300 16.59 5.54 -11.78
CA HIS A 300 17.66 6.54 -11.84
C HIS A 300 18.02 6.70 -13.32
N GLU A 301 17.73 7.87 -13.88
CA GLU A 301 17.97 8.22 -15.28
C GLU A 301 18.61 9.61 -15.31
N ASP A 302 19.69 9.78 -16.05
CA ASP A 302 20.43 11.06 -16.24
C ASP A 302 20.73 11.83 -14.94
N GLY A 303 21.12 11.10 -13.88
CA GLY A 303 21.43 11.69 -12.56
C GLY A 303 20.19 12.15 -11.78
N ARG A 304 18.98 11.87 -12.27
CA ARG A 304 17.72 12.20 -11.60
C ARG A 304 17.08 10.94 -11.01
N THR A 305 16.42 11.11 -9.88
CA THR A 305 15.61 10.04 -9.29
C THR A 305 14.17 10.20 -9.74
N LEU A 306 13.63 9.14 -10.37
CA LEU A 306 12.25 9.09 -10.80
C LEU A 306 11.47 8.06 -9.96
N LEU A 307 10.18 8.31 -9.77
CA LEU A 307 9.28 7.41 -9.06
C LEU A 307 8.08 7.03 -9.94
N ARG A 308 7.88 5.74 -10.15
CA ARG A 308 6.75 5.20 -10.92
C ARG A 308 5.55 4.96 -10.03
N LEU A 309 4.63 5.91 -9.98
CA LEU A 309 3.35 5.80 -9.25
C LEU A 309 2.22 5.27 -10.15
N GLY A 310 2.27 5.59 -11.43
CA GLY A 310 1.34 5.17 -12.47
C GLY A 310 2.04 4.50 -13.65
N SER A 311 1.51 4.70 -14.85
CA SER A 311 2.13 4.22 -16.09
C SER A 311 3.32 5.08 -16.54
N ARG A 312 3.34 6.37 -16.14
CA ARG A 312 4.45 7.29 -16.41
C ARG A 312 5.21 7.57 -15.11
N PRO A 313 6.56 7.51 -15.12
CA PRO A 313 7.37 7.91 -13.97
C PRO A 313 7.32 9.43 -13.76
N ILE A 314 7.60 9.86 -12.54
CA ILE A 314 7.66 11.27 -12.12
C ILE A 314 9.09 11.56 -11.67
N VAL A 315 9.70 12.62 -12.19
CA VAL A 315 10.96 13.14 -11.66
C VAL A 315 10.71 13.71 -10.27
N LEU A 316 11.49 13.29 -9.29
CA LEU A 316 11.36 13.79 -7.93
C LEU A 316 12.25 15.03 -7.77
N PRO A 317 11.73 16.13 -7.17
CA PRO A 317 12.54 17.30 -6.84
C PRO A 317 13.41 17.03 -5.61
N ALA A 318 14.52 17.77 -5.50
CA ALA A 318 15.32 17.82 -4.28
C ALA A 318 14.49 18.47 -3.13
N PRO A 319 14.64 18.02 -1.88
CA PRO A 319 15.45 16.90 -1.38
C PRO A 319 14.71 15.56 -1.36
N LEU A 320 13.49 15.46 -1.91
CA LEU A 320 12.69 14.22 -1.92
C LEU A 320 13.35 13.10 -2.71
N ASP A 321 14.04 13.44 -3.81
CA ASP A 321 14.81 12.50 -4.63
C ASP A 321 15.89 11.78 -3.82
N ALA A 322 16.66 12.51 -3.01
CA ALA A 322 17.68 11.97 -2.11
C ALA A 322 17.05 11.07 -1.03
N LEU A 323 15.93 11.50 -0.44
CA LEU A 323 15.21 10.71 0.57
C LEU A 323 14.69 9.36 0.01
N VAL A 324 14.12 9.38 -1.20
CA VAL A 324 13.64 8.17 -1.87
C VAL A 324 14.80 7.27 -2.31
N GLY A 325 15.88 7.85 -2.82
CA GLY A 325 17.11 7.14 -3.18
C GLY A 325 17.73 6.43 -1.97
N ALA A 326 17.89 7.14 -0.84
CA ALA A 326 18.39 6.57 0.41
C ALA A 326 17.49 5.42 0.92
N LEU A 327 16.15 5.58 0.82
CA LEU A 327 15.20 4.55 1.22
C LEU A 327 15.30 3.31 0.32
N ALA A 328 15.55 3.47 -0.98
CA ALA A 328 15.75 2.37 -1.92
C ALA A 328 17.10 1.66 -1.73
N GLY A 329 18.15 2.40 -1.32
CA GLY A 329 19.50 1.86 -1.04
C GLY A 329 19.62 1.20 0.33
N GLY A 330 18.95 1.72 1.34
CA GLY A 330 19.03 1.29 2.74
C GLY A 330 18.15 0.07 3.09
N ARG A 331 18.37 -1.06 2.43
CA ARG A 331 17.51 -2.27 2.43
C ARG A 331 17.47 -3.09 3.74
N LYS A 332 17.97 -2.58 4.84
CA LYS A 332 17.82 -3.28 6.13
C LYS A 332 16.45 -2.97 6.70
N ALA A 333 15.60 -4.00 6.77
CA ALA A 333 14.35 -3.89 7.51
C ALA A 333 14.67 -3.45 8.96
N PRO A 334 14.01 -2.41 9.49
CA PRO A 334 14.33 -1.93 10.83
C PRO A 334 14.10 -3.04 11.85
N GLY A 335 15.18 -3.54 12.43
CA GLY A 335 15.27 -4.13 13.77
C GLY A 335 14.40 -5.32 14.17
N SER A 336 13.65 -5.99 13.29
CA SER A 336 12.77 -7.08 13.71
C SER A 336 12.48 -8.17 12.67
N SER A 337 13.18 -8.21 11.54
CA SER A 337 13.16 -9.41 10.72
C SER A 337 14.14 -10.40 11.33
N LEU A 338 13.63 -11.55 11.78
CA LEU A 338 14.46 -12.66 12.24
C LEU A 338 15.33 -13.23 11.10
N LEU A 339 15.05 -12.86 9.86
CA LEU A 339 15.85 -13.18 8.68
C LEU A 339 16.29 -11.87 8.01
N SER A 340 17.59 -11.71 7.77
CA SER A 340 18.18 -10.61 7.00
C SER A 340 17.97 -10.78 5.50
N VAL A 341 16.75 -11.05 5.05
CA VAL A 341 16.45 -11.20 3.63
C VAL A 341 16.31 -9.81 2.99
N PRO A 342 17.02 -9.53 1.87
CA PRO A 342 16.83 -8.28 1.13
C PRO A 342 15.37 -8.12 0.73
N SER A 343 14.78 -7.00 1.10
CA SER A 343 13.38 -6.72 0.77
C SER A 343 13.28 -5.99 -0.56
N SER A 344 12.43 -6.48 -1.46
CA SER A 344 12.06 -5.75 -2.68
C SER A 344 11.11 -4.58 -2.41
N TRP A 345 10.52 -4.51 -1.20
CA TRP A 345 9.58 -3.44 -0.83
C TRP A 345 10.32 -2.17 -0.43
N LEU A 346 9.84 -1.03 -0.93
CA LEU A 346 10.35 0.29 -0.52
C LEU A 346 10.01 0.57 0.95
N PHE A 347 8.87 0.04 1.42
CA PHE A 347 8.42 0.09 2.81
C PHE A 347 8.31 -1.34 3.38
N PRO A 348 9.42 -1.94 3.80
CA PRO A 348 9.41 -3.31 4.31
C PRO A 348 8.66 -3.41 5.64
N GLY A 349 7.91 -4.50 5.79
CA GLY A 349 7.22 -4.86 7.02
C GLY A 349 8.07 -5.69 7.97
N ARG A 350 7.51 -6.01 9.13
CA ARG A 350 8.18 -6.87 10.13
C ARG A 350 8.30 -8.34 9.71
N ARG A 351 7.46 -8.79 8.76
CA ARG A 351 7.50 -10.16 8.26
C ARG A 351 8.40 -10.23 7.05
N PRO A 352 9.26 -11.25 6.94
CA PRO A 352 10.08 -11.47 5.74
C PRO A 352 9.22 -11.47 4.48
N GLY A 353 9.72 -10.82 3.41
CA GLY A 353 9.02 -10.75 2.14
C GLY A 353 7.70 -9.97 2.10
N SER A 354 7.28 -9.37 3.21
CA SER A 354 6.00 -8.64 3.28
C SER A 354 6.19 -7.12 3.39
N PRO A 355 5.33 -6.31 2.77
CA PRO A 355 5.36 -4.86 2.93
C PRO A 355 4.83 -4.42 4.30
N LEU A 356 5.14 -3.19 4.68
CA LEU A 356 4.49 -2.52 5.80
C LEU A 356 2.98 -2.44 5.54
N THR A 357 2.17 -2.72 6.57
CA THR A 357 0.72 -2.68 6.40
C THR A 357 0.20 -1.25 6.33
N GLU A 358 -0.87 -1.01 5.55
CA GLU A 358 -1.57 0.29 5.47
C GLU A 358 -1.93 0.84 6.85
N ASP A 359 -2.41 -0.03 7.76
CA ASP A 359 -2.79 0.38 9.12
C ASP A 359 -1.56 0.81 9.95
N ALA A 360 -0.43 0.12 9.79
CA ALA A 360 0.81 0.48 10.49
C ALA A 360 1.37 1.81 9.96
N LEU A 361 1.37 1.97 8.63
CA LEU A 361 1.79 3.21 7.98
C LEU A 361 0.87 4.37 8.38
N GLY A 362 -0.45 4.14 8.37
CA GLY A 362 -1.44 5.14 8.79
C GLY A 362 -1.25 5.58 10.24
N ARG A 363 -1.03 4.65 11.19
CA ARG A 363 -0.76 5.00 12.60
C ARG A 363 0.51 5.83 12.75
N ARG A 364 1.59 5.49 12.04
CA ARG A 364 2.86 6.24 12.08
C ARG A 364 2.65 7.67 11.58
N LEU A 365 1.92 7.86 10.47
CA LEU A 365 1.61 9.19 9.95
C LEU A 365 0.68 9.99 10.86
N HIS A 366 -0.32 9.34 11.48
CA HIS A 366 -1.16 10.00 12.48
C HIS A 366 -0.36 10.44 13.72
N ALA A 367 0.62 9.68 14.16
CA ALA A 367 1.53 10.08 15.24
C ALA A 367 2.36 11.32 14.88
N LEU A 368 2.61 11.56 13.59
CA LEU A 368 3.23 12.77 13.06
C LEU A 368 2.22 13.91 12.79
N GLY A 369 0.96 13.76 13.20
CA GLY A 369 -0.10 14.76 12.98
C GLY A 369 -0.66 14.79 11.56
N ILE A 370 -0.26 13.84 10.68
CA ILE A 370 -0.72 13.80 9.30
C ILE A 370 -1.97 12.93 9.18
N SER A 371 -3.05 13.52 8.62
CA SER A 371 -4.27 12.80 8.28
C SER A 371 -4.20 12.33 6.82
N PRO A 372 -3.94 11.03 6.54
CA PRO A 372 -3.76 10.54 5.17
C PRO A 372 -4.97 10.76 4.26
N ARG A 373 -6.17 10.68 4.83
CA ARG A 373 -7.42 10.85 4.06
C ARG A 373 -7.64 12.30 3.65
N GLN A 374 -7.46 13.23 4.57
CA GLN A 374 -7.64 14.67 4.33
C GLN A 374 -6.52 15.19 3.43
N GLY A 375 -5.25 14.94 3.77
CA GLY A 375 -4.11 15.39 2.99
C GLY A 375 -4.16 14.91 1.54
N ARG A 376 -4.52 13.62 1.33
CA ARG A 376 -4.74 13.08 -0.01
C ARG A 376 -5.90 13.75 -0.73
N GLY A 377 -7.01 14.00 -0.04
CA GLY A 377 -8.19 14.66 -0.61
C GLY A 377 -7.87 16.05 -1.13
N THR A 378 -7.18 16.85 -0.30
CA THR A 378 -6.76 18.21 -0.65
C THR A 378 -5.74 18.20 -1.79
N ALA A 379 -4.70 17.36 -1.71
CA ALA A 379 -3.71 17.24 -2.77
C ALA A 379 -4.35 16.85 -4.12
N LEU A 380 -5.29 15.91 -4.12
CA LEU A 380 -5.95 15.49 -5.36
C LEU A 380 -6.91 16.54 -5.90
N PHE A 381 -7.54 17.34 -5.02
CA PHE A 381 -8.38 18.47 -5.41
C PHE A 381 -7.54 19.55 -6.13
N THR A 382 -6.40 19.94 -5.56
CA THR A 382 -5.48 20.90 -6.17
C THR A 382 -4.93 20.38 -7.50
N LEU A 383 -4.36 19.16 -7.50
CA LEU A 383 -3.80 18.56 -8.73
C LEU A 383 -4.85 18.42 -9.85
N ALA A 384 -6.12 18.17 -9.51
CA ALA A 384 -7.17 18.03 -10.51
C ALA A 384 -7.65 19.38 -11.07
N ALA A 385 -7.39 20.49 -10.37
CA ALA A 385 -7.58 21.83 -10.92
C ALA A 385 -6.50 22.19 -11.94
N ASP A 386 -5.24 21.77 -11.67
CA ASP A 386 -4.07 22.23 -12.43
C ASP A 386 -3.63 21.25 -13.53
N VAL A 387 -4.08 19.97 -13.49
CA VAL A 387 -3.59 18.91 -14.39
C VAL A 387 -4.74 18.19 -15.07
N PRO A 388 -4.69 17.99 -16.41
CA PRO A 388 -5.70 17.24 -17.14
C PRO A 388 -5.92 15.83 -16.60
N ALA A 389 -7.20 15.39 -16.57
CA ALA A 389 -7.59 14.10 -15.99
C ALA A 389 -6.82 12.90 -16.59
N ALA A 390 -6.50 12.94 -17.88
CA ALA A 390 -5.76 11.86 -18.56
C ALA A 390 -4.32 11.77 -18.07
N ILE A 391 -3.63 12.91 -17.91
CA ILE A 391 -2.26 12.99 -17.39
C ILE A 391 -2.29 12.58 -15.90
N LEU A 392 -3.18 13.16 -15.11
CA LEU A 392 -3.33 12.83 -13.69
C LEU A 392 -3.54 11.33 -13.47
N ALA A 393 -4.35 10.68 -14.31
CA ALA A 393 -4.59 9.24 -14.24
C ALA A 393 -3.32 8.42 -14.53
N LYS A 394 -2.58 8.77 -15.60
CA LYS A 394 -1.35 8.07 -16.01
C LYS A 394 -0.22 8.26 -14.99
N THR A 395 -0.07 9.45 -14.46
CA THR A 395 1.02 9.83 -13.55
C THR A 395 0.81 9.29 -12.14
N LEU A 396 -0.38 9.49 -11.56
CA LEU A 396 -0.67 9.07 -10.18
C LEU A 396 -1.17 7.63 -10.06
N GLY A 397 -1.38 6.92 -11.15
CA GLY A 397 -1.91 5.56 -11.14
C GLY A 397 -3.36 5.45 -10.67
N ILE A 398 -4.18 6.51 -10.85
CA ILE A 398 -5.59 6.50 -10.54
C ILE A 398 -6.43 6.20 -11.78
N HIS A 399 -7.63 5.65 -11.57
CA HIS A 399 -8.50 5.37 -12.70
C HIS A 399 -9.00 6.67 -13.34
N VAL A 400 -9.01 6.76 -14.68
CA VAL A 400 -9.39 7.97 -15.42
C VAL A 400 -10.77 8.53 -15.03
N LYS A 401 -11.77 7.66 -14.77
CA LYS A 401 -13.09 8.09 -14.25
C LYS A 401 -13.01 8.76 -12.88
N ALA A 402 -12.02 8.39 -12.06
CA ALA A 402 -11.79 9.07 -10.79
C ALA A 402 -11.14 10.43 -11.00
N ALA A 403 -10.15 10.53 -11.89
CA ALA A 403 -9.53 11.79 -12.26
C ALA A 403 -10.56 12.79 -12.82
N ILE A 404 -11.39 12.39 -13.80
CA ILE A 404 -12.46 13.20 -14.36
C ILE A 404 -13.44 13.67 -13.26
N ARG A 405 -13.77 12.80 -12.31
CA ARG A 405 -14.68 13.18 -11.21
C ARG A 405 -14.08 14.24 -10.30
N TRP A 406 -12.79 14.12 -10.00
CA TRP A 406 -12.08 15.13 -9.21
C TRP A 406 -11.97 16.45 -9.96
N GLN A 407 -11.64 16.41 -11.25
CA GLN A 407 -11.58 17.58 -12.11
C GLN A 407 -12.90 18.37 -12.15
N LYS A 408 -14.03 17.65 -12.30
CA LYS A 408 -15.36 18.28 -12.28
C LYS A 408 -15.69 19.01 -10.96
N ILE A 409 -15.11 18.57 -9.85
CA ILE A 409 -15.33 19.16 -8.53
C ILE A 409 -14.35 20.29 -8.26
N SER A 410 -13.12 20.18 -8.75
CA SER A 410 -12.10 21.23 -8.61
C SER A 410 -12.31 22.43 -9.53
N GLY A 411 -13.24 22.33 -10.51
CA GLY A 411 -13.54 23.41 -11.44
C GLY A 411 -12.48 23.66 -12.52
N GLY A 412 -11.58 22.70 -12.76
CA GLY A 412 -10.56 22.82 -13.82
C GLY A 412 -11.20 22.90 -15.21
N ASP A 413 -10.91 23.98 -15.95
CA ASP A 413 -11.31 24.12 -17.35
C ASP A 413 -10.18 23.63 -18.27
N TRP A 414 -10.43 22.49 -18.92
CA TRP A 414 -9.46 21.83 -19.82
C TRP A 414 -9.96 21.72 -21.25
N SER A 415 -10.92 22.57 -21.64
CA SER A 415 -11.49 22.57 -22.99
C SER A 415 -10.42 22.84 -24.07
N THR A 416 -9.51 23.76 -23.82
CA THR A 416 -8.39 24.09 -24.70
C THR A 416 -7.39 22.94 -24.84
N TYR A 417 -7.08 22.23 -23.75
CA TYR A 417 -6.17 21.08 -23.78
C TYR A 417 -6.70 19.92 -24.65
N ALA A 418 -7.99 19.64 -24.61
CA ALA A 418 -8.59 18.61 -25.45
C ALA A 418 -8.41 18.92 -26.94
N ALA A 419 -8.54 20.22 -27.32
CA ALA A 419 -8.30 20.68 -28.69
C ALA A 419 -6.82 20.58 -29.09
N ASP A 420 -5.89 20.84 -28.17
CA ASP A 420 -4.45 20.74 -28.40
C ASP A 420 -4.01 19.28 -28.59
N VAL A 421 -4.45 18.36 -27.72
CA VAL A 421 -4.18 16.94 -27.85
C VAL A 421 -4.70 16.39 -29.17
N SER A 422 -5.91 16.77 -29.58
CA SER A 422 -6.48 16.36 -30.87
C SER A 422 -5.62 16.84 -32.04
N ARG A 423 -5.15 18.09 -31.98
CA ARG A 423 -4.26 18.64 -33.02
C ARG A 423 -2.91 17.90 -33.10
N HIS A 424 -2.31 17.56 -31.97
CA HIS A 424 -1.04 16.83 -31.92
C HIS A 424 -1.18 15.37 -32.39
N SER A 425 -2.27 14.69 -32.03
CA SER A 425 -2.56 13.34 -32.52
C SER A 425 -2.72 13.29 -34.01
N HIS A 426 -3.44 14.25 -34.59
CA HIS A 426 -3.58 14.37 -36.07
C HIS A 426 -2.26 14.78 -36.74
N ALA A 427 -1.41 15.58 -36.11
CA ALA A 427 -0.09 15.91 -36.63
C ALA A 427 0.85 14.69 -36.65
N GLN A 428 0.82 13.87 -35.63
CA GLN A 428 1.59 12.62 -35.56
C GLN A 428 1.09 11.56 -36.55
N GLU A 429 -0.21 11.46 -36.77
CA GLU A 429 -0.79 10.58 -37.79
C GLU A 429 -0.37 11.03 -39.20
N ARG A 430 -0.37 12.33 -39.50
CA ARG A 430 0.11 12.89 -40.75
C ARG A 430 1.61 12.69 -40.96
N ALA A 431 2.41 12.88 -39.90
CA ALA A 431 3.85 12.63 -39.97
C ALA A 431 4.17 11.15 -40.25
N ARG A 432 3.36 10.22 -39.69
CA ARG A 432 3.45 8.79 -40.01
C ARG A 432 2.97 8.44 -41.42
N ALA A 433 2.08 9.24 -41.96
CA ALA A 433 1.58 9.11 -43.35
C ALA A 433 2.48 9.76 -44.41
N GLY A 434 3.60 10.37 -44.02
CA GLY A 434 4.58 10.94 -44.97
C GLY A 434 4.19 12.30 -45.59
N GLU A 435 3.21 13.03 -45.01
CA GLU A 435 2.85 14.37 -45.47
C GLU A 435 3.75 15.45 -44.85
N PRO A 436 4.28 16.44 -45.62
CA PRO A 436 5.16 17.47 -45.11
C PRO A 436 4.42 18.43 -44.18
N ALA A 437 4.98 18.64 -42.99
CA ALA A 437 4.45 19.53 -41.98
C ALA A 437 4.57 21.00 -42.39
N ARG A 438 3.41 21.69 -42.48
CA ARG A 438 3.36 23.15 -42.47
C ARG A 438 2.82 23.58 -41.07
N GLY A 439 3.69 24.13 -40.21
CA GLY A 439 3.27 24.75 -38.95
C GLY A 439 4.41 24.96 -37.96
N PRO A 440 4.30 25.98 -37.10
CA PRO A 440 5.42 26.41 -36.24
C PRO A 440 5.77 25.38 -35.13
N ALA A 441 7.04 25.47 -34.73
CA ALA A 441 7.76 24.60 -33.83
C ALA A 441 6.93 24.17 -32.58
N ALA A 442 6.98 22.87 -32.31
CA ALA A 442 6.44 22.27 -31.10
C ALA A 442 7.20 22.79 -29.88
N GLN A 443 6.57 23.64 -29.07
CA GLN A 443 7.00 23.87 -27.70
C GLN A 443 6.60 22.66 -26.88
N CYS A 444 7.58 21.86 -26.47
CA CYS A 444 7.42 20.86 -25.43
C CYS A 444 6.95 21.54 -24.16
N LEU A 445 5.76 21.20 -23.69
CA LEU A 445 5.29 21.55 -22.35
C LEU A 445 6.04 20.66 -21.34
N GLU A 446 7.18 21.13 -20.90
CA GLU A 446 7.84 20.63 -19.70
C GLU A 446 7.02 21.07 -18.47
N ILE A 447 6.34 20.13 -17.85
CA ILE A 447 5.63 20.36 -16.59
C ILE A 447 6.53 19.91 -15.44
N THR A 448 7.22 20.83 -14.76
CA THR A 448 8.19 20.54 -13.70
C THR A 448 7.63 20.78 -12.30
N PHE A 449 7.88 19.87 -11.37
CA PHE A 449 7.62 20.05 -9.92
C PHE A 449 8.62 20.99 -9.23
N GLN A 450 9.50 21.63 -9.99
CA GLN A 450 10.61 22.46 -9.51
C GLN A 450 10.13 23.68 -8.70
N THR A 451 8.94 24.21 -9.00
CA THR A 451 8.49 25.51 -8.48
C THR A 451 8.12 25.52 -6.99
N CYS A 452 7.92 24.37 -6.34
CA CYS A 452 7.56 24.34 -4.91
C CYS A 452 8.74 24.54 -3.96
N CYS A 453 9.97 24.19 -4.38
CA CYS A 453 11.16 24.41 -3.56
C CYS A 453 11.78 25.80 -3.80
N ASP A 454 11.76 26.27 -5.05
CA ASP A 454 12.37 27.55 -5.42
C ASP A 454 11.58 28.76 -4.91
N LEU A 455 10.25 28.68 -4.85
CA LEU A 455 9.40 29.75 -4.26
C LEU A 455 9.54 29.84 -2.73
N SER A 456 9.89 28.75 -2.04
CA SER A 456 10.15 28.79 -0.59
C SER A 456 11.44 29.53 -0.25
N ILE A 457 12.48 29.39 -1.10
CA ILE A 457 13.78 30.08 -0.93
C ILE A 457 13.65 31.57 -1.29
N ALA A 458 12.81 31.92 -2.27
CA ALA A 458 12.56 33.29 -2.65
C ALA A 458 11.68 34.05 -1.62
N ALA A 459 10.73 33.39 -0.99
CA ALA A 459 9.90 33.99 0.06
C ALA A 459 10.71 34.30 1.33
N ASP A 460 11.65 33.42 1.71
CA ASP A 460 12.52 33.67 2.86
C ASP A 460 13.53 34.81 2.60
N ARG A 461 13.96 34.99 1.35
CA ARG A 461 14.80 36.16 1.01
C ARG A 461 14.05 37.48 1.01
N HIS A 462 12.76 37.49 0.67
CA HIS A 462 11.95 38.70 0.72
C HIS A 462 11.55 39.09 2.16
N GLN A 463 11.44 38.17 3.08
CA GLN A 463 11.11 38.48 4.48
C GLN A 463 12.32 39.01 5.27
N MET A 464 13.53 38.72 4.86
CA MET A 464 14.75 39.31 5.49
C MET A 464 15.11 40.69 4.99
N HIS A 465 14.58 41.15 3.84
CA HIS A 465 14.84 42.51 3.32
C HIS A 465 13.76 43.56 3.62
N THR A 466 12.67 43.19 4.32
CA THR A 466 11.58 44.14 4.59
C THR A 466 11.64 44.78 5.98
N ILE A 467 12.77 44.66 6.69
CA ILE A 467 13.00 45.35 7.99
C ILE A 467 13.82 46.65 7.86
N GLU A 468 14.38 46.96 6.72
CA GLU A 468 15.04 48.24 6.49
C GLU A 468 14.45 48.93 5.26
N GLY A 469 13.58 49.92 5.47
CA GLY A 469 13.16 50.83 4.40
C GLY A 469 11.72 51.34 4.50
N SER A 470 11.43 52.13 5.52
CA SER A 470 10.28 53.04 5.51
C SER A 470 10.62 54.27 4.70
N ALA A 471 9.88 54.57 3.63
CA ALA A 471 9.32 55.88 3.31
C ALA A 471 8.97 56.05 1.82
N VAL A 472 7.75 56.52 1.57
CA VAL A 472 7.28 57.40 0.46
C VAL A 472 7.25 56.83 -0.97
N ALA A 473 6.07 56.63 -1.52
CA ALA A 473 5.40 57.44 -2.56
C ALA A 473 4.13 56.81 -3.11
N ASP A 474 3.18 57.72 -3.32
CA ASP A 474 1.86 57.57 -3.89
C ASP A 474 1.75 56.98 -5.31
N GLY A 475 0.60 56.41 -5.58
CA GLY A 475 -0.14 56.63 -6.80
C GLY A 475 0.00 55.60 -7.92
N GLN A 476 -1.17 55.06 -8.30
CA GLN A 476 -1.51 54.40 -9.56
C GLN A 476 -1.04 52.92 -9.71
N ASP A 477 -1.89 51.97 -9.44
CA ASP A 477 -2.59 51.23 -10.48
C ASP A 477 -3.58 50.20 -9.90
N LEU A 478 -4.84 50.43 -10.19
CA LEU A 478 -6.00 49.63 -9.73
C LEU A 478 -6.37 48.54 -10.76
N LEU A 479 -5.40 47.79 -11.29
CA LEU A 479 -5.70 46.73 -12.27
C LEU A 479 -4.84 45.46 -12.17
N ALA A 480 -4.12 45.21 -11.07
CA ALA A 480 -3.30 43.99 -10.86
C ALA A 480 -3.73 43.19 -9.63
N ARG A 481 -4.99 43.18 -9.26
CA ARG A 481 -5.50 42.31 -8.17
C ARG A 481 -6.35 41.21 -8.72
N ARG A 482 -5.72 40.19 -9.26
CA ARG A 482 -6.17 38.78 -9.27
C ARG A 482 -5.07 37.85 -9.80
N VAL A 483 -3.92 37.84 -9.10
CA VAL A 483 -3.04 36.70 -9.14
C VAL A 483 -2.92 36.21 -7.71
N HIS A 484 -3.71 35.23 -7.37
CA HIS A 484 -3.44 34.43 -6.19
C HIS A 484 -2.04 33.81 -6.38
N PRO A 485 -1.14 33.85 -5.38
CA PRO A 485 0.06 33.06 -5.38
C PRO A 485 -0.33 31.61 -5.06
N GLY A 486 -1.01 30.97 -5.99
CA GLY A 486 -1.26 29.53 -5.98
C GLY A 486 -0.07 28.86 -6.63
N ALA A 487 0.71 28.14 -5.85
CA ALA A 487 1.80 27.32 -6.32
C ALA A 487 1.31 26.43 -7.48
N ALA A 488 1.75 26.72 -8.68
CA ALA A 488 1.56 25.84 -9.83
C ALA A 488 2.38 24.55 -9.57
N VAL A 489 1.66 23.47 -9.39
CA VAL A 489 2.26 22.13 -9.30
C VAL A 489 2.53 21.68 -10.72
N THR A 490 3.77 21.72 -11.12
CA THR A 490 4.17 21.34 -12.47
C THR A 490 4.67 19.88 -12.48
N LEU A 491 4.11 19.02 -13.33
CA LEU A 491 4.44 17.60 -13.51
C LEU A 491 5.33 17.44 -14.74
N ASN A 492 6.60 17.05 -14.60
CA ASN A 492 7.42 16.62 -15.74
C ASN A 492 7.00 15.21 -16.18
N VAL A 493 6.56 15.11 -17.40
CA VAL A 493 6.20 13.85 -18.06
C VAL A 493 7.16 13.66 -19.21
N LEU A 494 8.05 12.69 -19.13
CA LEU A 494 8.88 12.24 -20.24
C LEU A 494 8.01 11.39 -21.17
N ASP A 495 8.05 11.68 -22.47
CA ASP A 495 7.41 10.90 -23.51
C ASP A 495 8.05 9.52 -23.72
#